data_412621af9d295a2d938d598bb5a0c300
#
_entry.id   412621af9d295a2d938d598bb5a0c300
#
_cell.length_a   1.000
_cell.length_b   1.000
_cell.length_c   1.000
_cell.angle_alpha   90.00
_cell.angle_beta   90.00
_cell.angle_gamma   90.00
#
_symmetry.space_group_name_H-M   'P 1'
#
loop_
_entity.id
_entity.type
_entity.pdbx_description
1 polymer ?
#
loop_
_entity_poly.entity_id
_entity_poly.type
_entity_poly.pdbx_seq_one_letter_code
_entity_poly.pdbx_strand_id
1 'polypeptide(L)'
;HSLSLQHMQFSSVALRNMTDQFWKKAFGDAFTLVLEPNVSYEYDDAYLKRIKLLSSVVKKWSGKMNISFFPALDSPDIDNYYSDRRHFLCGKDNVCLKPWRVPTICPNGDISNCSGMVLGNIKKQSFWKIWNGEKNNSFRDSLISHGSFPFCTRCCSFYEKYDLSGKLNVDE
;
A
#
# COMPACT_ATOMS: atom_id res chain seq x y z
N HIS A 1 8.91 -7.06 -24.19
CA HIS A 1 8.00 -5.98 -23.79
C HIS A 1 7.00 -6.52 -22.77
N SER A 2 6.69 -5.73 -21.73
CA SER A 2 5.71 -6.06 -20.69
C SER A 2 4.68 -4.94 -20.55
N LEU A 3 3.45 -5.30 -20.16
CA LEU A 3 2.37 -4.39 -19.81
C LEU A 3 1.88 -4.74 -18.41
N SER A 4 1.98 -3.80 -17.49
CA SER A 4 1.40 -3.92 -16.16
C SER A 4 0.11 -3.12 -16.08
N LEU A 5 -0.98 -3.78 -15.76
CA LEU A 5 -2.27 -3.18 -15.47
C LEU A 5 -2.39 -3.02 -13.96
N GLN A 6 -2.54 -1.81 -13.48
CA GLN A 6 -2.63 -1.56 -12.04
C GLN A 6 -4.09 -1.45 -11.60
N HIS A 7 -4.44 -2.15 -10.52
CA HIS A 7 -5.71 -1.91 -9.85
C HIS A 7 -5.74 -0.49 -9.29
N MET A 8 -6.87 0.19 -9.46
CA MET A 8 -6.99 1.58 -9.03
C MET A 8 -6.96 1.66 -7.50
N GLN A 9 -6.11 2.53 -7.00
CA GLN A 9 -6.08 2.90 -5.59
C GLN A 9 -7.12 4.00 -5.37
N PHE A 10 -8.03 3.77 -4.45
CA PHE A 10 -9.06 4.74 -4.11
C PHE A 10 -9.36 4.67 -2.60
N SER A 11 -9.94 5.72 -2.08
CA SER A 11 -10.38 5.76 -0.70
C SER A 11 -11.82 6.22 -0.64
N SER A 12 -12.69 5.46 0.03
CA SER A 12 -14.03 5.93 0.35
C SER A 12 -13.96 7.00 1.45
N VAL A 13 -15.00 7.83 1.53
CA VAL A 13 -15.13 8.82 2.62
C VAL A 13 -15.06 8.13 3.98
N ALA A 14 -15.70 6.97 4.12
CA ALA A 14 -15.68 6.18 5.36
C ALA A 14 -14.26 5.71 5.71
N LEU A 15 -13.51 5.19 4.74
CA LEU A 15 -12.14 4.73 4.96
C LEU A 15 -11.19 5.89 5.31
N ARG A 16 -11.41 7.06 4.70
CA ARG A 16 -10.65 8.28 5.02
C ARG A 16 -10.91 8.70 6.47
N ASN A 17 -12.17 8.87 6.85
CA ASN A 17 -12.51 9.28 8.21
C ASN A 17 -11.92 8.34 9.26
N MET A 18 -11.94 7.04 8.99
CA MET A 18 -11.28 6.06 9.87
C MET A 18 -9.78 6.19 9.90
N THR A 19 -9.16 6.45 8.75
CA THR A 19 -7.72 6.67 8.65
C THR A 19 -7.33 7.90 9.46
N ASP A 20 -8.05 8.99 9.31
CA ASP A 20 -7.80 10.23 10.05
C ASP A 20 -7.96 10.04 11.57
N GLN A 21 -9.04 9.37 11.98
CA GLN A 21 -9.26 9.05 13.40
C GLN A 21 -8.17 8.15 13.97
N PHE A 22 -7.81 7.08 13.25
CA PHE A 22 -6.74 6.18 13.63
C PHE A 22 -5.41 6.92 13.73
N TRP A 23 -5.08 7.70 12.70
CA TRP A 23 -3.84 8.44 12.59
C TRP A 23 -3.67 9.44 13.73
N LYS A 24 -4.72 10.24 13.99
CA LYS A 24 -4.74 11.19 15.08
C LYS A 24 -4.58 10.52 16.44
N LYS A 25 -5.21 9.36 16.63
CA LYS A 25 -5.09 8.57 17.87
C LYS A 25 -3.70 7.97 18.05
N ALA A 26 -3.11 7.42 16.99
CA ALA A 26 -1.84 6.70 17.04
C ALA A 26 -0.62 7.62 17.06
N PHE A 27 -0.69 8.75 16.37
CA PHE A 27 0.47 9.61 16.11
C PHE A 27 0.26 11.08 16.48
N GLY A 28 -0.95 11.49 16.86
CA GLY A 28 -1.29 12.88 17.13
C GLY A 28 -1.07 13.78 15.90
N ASP A 29 -0.62 15.01 16.15
CA ASP A 29 -0.30 15.99 15.10
C ASP A 29 1.17 15.88 14.62
N ALA A 30 1.92 14.89 15.14
CA ALA A 30 3.34 14.74 14.81
C ALA A 30 3.61 14.34 13.36
N PHE A 31 2.58 13.82 12.67
CA PHE A 31 2.67 13.33 11.31
C PHE A 31 1.53 13.88 10.47
N THR A 32 1.87 14.47 9.34
CA THR A 32 0.87 14.83 8.33
C THR A 32 0.71 13.66 7.36
N LEU A 33 -0.49 13.09 7.31
CA LEU A 33 -0.85 12.10 6.30
C LEU A 33 -1.30 12.84 5.05
N VAL A 34 -0.49 12.79 4.01
CA VAL A 34 -0.88 13.29 2.68
C VAL A 34 -1.58 12.15 1.94
N LEU A 35 -2.89 12.03 2.15
CA LEU A 35 -3.70 11.18 1.28
C LEU A 35 -4.01 11.98 0.02
N GLU A 36 -3.74 11.37 -1.14
CA GLU A 36 -4.15 11.94 -2.42
C GLU A 36 -5.65 12.33 -2.37
N PRO A 37 -6.02 13.49 -2.95
CA PRO A 37 -7.40 13.91 -2.99
C PRO A 37 -8.23 12.86 -3.72
N ASN A 38 -9.32 12.50 -3.11
CA ASN A 38 -10.15 11.37 -3.49
C ASN A 38 -10.71 11.39 -4.86
N VAL A 39 -10.68 10.23 -5.39
CA VAL A 39 -11.74 9.80 -6.26
C VAL A 39 -12.61 8.85 -5.42
N SER A 40 -13.72 9.36 -4.91
CA SER A 40 -14.79 8.51 -4.39
C SER A 40 -15.43 7.85 -5.60
N TYR A 41 -15.11 6.58 -5.84
CA TYR A 41 -15.80 5.78 -6.84
C TYR A 41 -16.70 4.79 -6.10
N GLU A 42 -17.96 4.81 -6.43
CA GLU A 42 -18.85 3.70 -6.16
C GLU A 42 -18.71 2.72 -7.34
N TYR A 43 -18.20 1.54 -7.04
CA TYR A 43 -18.07 0.48 -8.04
C TYR A 43 -19.37 -0.35 -8.03
N ASP A 44 -20.03 -0.38 -9.16
CA ASP A 44 -21.18 -1.23 -9.36
C ASP A 44 -20.77 -2.70 -9.66
N ASP A 45 -21.74 -3.60 -9.55
CA ASP A 45 -21.52 -5.02 -9.84
C ASP A 45 -21.06 -5.26 -11.28
N ALA A 46 -21.45 -4.40 -12.22
CA ALA A 46 -21.04 -4.52 -13.61
C ALA A 46 -19.56 -4.23 -13.77
N TYR A 47 -19.02 -3.24 -13.05
CA TYR A 47 -17.59 -2.96 -13.02
C TYR A 47 -16.81 -4.14 -12.45
N LEU A 48 -17.24 -4.69 -11.30
CA LEU A 48 -16.57 -5.84 -10.66
C LEU A 48 -16.55 -7.07 -11.59
N LYS A 49 -17.66 -7.36 -12.27
CA LYS A 49 -17.71 -8.43 -13.27
C LYS A 49 -16.71 -8.22 -14.40
N ARG A 50 -16.58 -6.99 -14.91
CA ARG A 50 -15.63 -6.66 -15.99
C ARG A 50 -14.16 -6.82 -15.53
N ILE A 51 -13.82 -6.35 -14.33
CA ILE A 51 -12.46 -6.50 -13.78
C ILE A 51 -12.11 -7.98 -13.58
N LYS A 52 -13.03 -8.78 -13.04
CA LYS A 52 -12.84 -10.24 -12.89
C LYS A 52 -12.64 -10.93 -14.23
N LEU A 53 -13.46 -10.58 -15.23
CA LEU A 53 -13.32 -11.11 -16.58
C LEU A 53 -11.95 -10.74 -17.16
N LEU A 54 -11.56 -9.47 -17.08
CA LEU A 54 -10.27 -9.00 -17.59
C LEU A 54 -9.11 -9.69 -16.87
N SER A 55 -9.16 -9.84 -15.54
CA SER A 55 -8.17 -10.60 -14.77
C SER A 55 -8.05 -12.04 -15.25
N SER A 56 -9.17 -12.70 -15.53
CA SER A 56 -9.17 -14.07 -16.04
C SER A 56 -8.57 -14.19 -17.45
N VAL A 57 -8.81 -13.20 -18.31
CA VAL A 57 -8.23 -13.12 -19.66
C VAL A 57 -6.71 -12.92 -19.57
N VAL A 58 -6.27 -12.00 -18.72
CA VAL A 58 -4.84 -11.73 -18.51
C VAL A 58 -4.11 -12.97 -17.99
N LYS A 59 -4.70 -13.69 -17.01
CA LYS A 59 -4.10 -14.94 -16.50
C LYS A 59 -3.95 -16.04 -17.55
N LYS A 60 -4.80 -16.04 -18.57
CA LYS A 60 -4.76 -17.02 -19.69
C LYS A 60 -3.98 -16.51 -20.89
N TRP A 61 -3.48 -15.29 -20.83
CA TRP A 61 -2.77 -14.68 -21.94
C TRP A 61 -1.44 -15.42 -22.21
N SER A 62 -1.23 -15.84 -23.45
CA SER A 62 -0.03 -16.56 -23.91
C SER A 62 0.65 -15.89 -25.11
N GLY A 63 0.35 -14.62 -25.35
CA GLY A 63 0.94 -13.85 -26.45
C GLY A 63 2.40 -13.48 -26.18
N LYS A 64 3.03 -12.83 -27.19
CA LYS A 64 4.46 -12.43 -27.12
C LYS A 64 4.77 -11.36 -26.06
N MET A 65 3.77 -10.64 -25.61
CA MET A 65 3.93 -9.59 -24.59
C MET A 65 3.51 -10.15 -23.23
N ASN A 66 4.34 -9.94 -22.21
CA ASN A 66 3.94 -10.26 -20.84
C ASN A 66 2.91 -9.26 -20.36
N ILE A 67 1.71 -9.73 -19.95
CA ILE A 67 0.66 -8.89 -19.39
C ILE A 67 0.35 -9.38 -17.98
N SER A 68 0.34 -8.49 -17.02
CA SER A 68 0.02 -8.81 -15.63
C SER A 68 -0.82 -7.73 -14.97
N PHE A 69 -1.57 -8.11 -13.94
CA PHE A 69 -2.19 -7.18 -13.01
C PHE A 69 -1.30 -6.96 -11.78
N PHE A 70 -1.27 -5.72 -11.30
CA PHE A 70 -0.63 -5.40 -10.03
C PHE A 70 -1.59 -4.63 -9.10
N PRO A 71 -1.76 -5.08 -7.86
CA PRO A 71 -1.35 -6.37 -7.34
C PRO A 71 -2.05 -7.54 -8.04
N ALA A 72 -1.44 -8.73 -8.02
CA ALA A 72 -2.04 -9.94 -8.57
C ALA A 72 -3.13 -10.44 -7.62
N LEU A 73 -4.40 -10.11 -7.92
CA LEU A 73 -5.56 -10.50 -7.11
C LEU A 73 -6.31 -11.67 -7.73
N ASP A 74 -6.74 -12.59 -6.89
CA ASP A 74 -7.71 -13.62 -7.26
C ASP A 74 -9.14 -13.09 -7.23
N SER A 75 -10.10 -13.86 -7.78
CA SER A 75 -11.48 -13.36 -7.90
C SER A 75 -12.11 -12.96 -6.55
N PRO A 76 -11.96 -13.72 -5.45
CA PRO A 76 -12.40 -13.30 -4.13
C PRO A 76 -11.68 -12.04 -3.64
N ASP A 77 -10.39 -11.92 -3.93
CA ASP A 77 -9.58 -10.77 -3.52
C ASP A 77 -9.97 -9.50 -4.27
N ILE A 78 -10.41 -9.62 -5.53
CA ILE A 78 -10.97 -8.49 -6.29
C ILE A 78 -12.23 -7.96 -5.59
N ASP A 79 -13.14 -8.82 -5.15
CA ASP A 79 -14.33 -8.38 -4.40
C ASP A 79 -13.97 -7.66 -3.11
N ASN A 80 -13.02 -8.22 -2.37
CA ASN A 80 -12.56 -7.62 -1.13
C ASN A 80 -11.82 -6.29 -1.37
N TYR A 81 -11.01 -6.21 -2.42
CA TYR A 81 -10.25 -5.02 -2.78
C TYR A 81 -11.16 -3.84 -3.15
N TYR A 82 -12.22 -4.10 -3.91
CA TYR A 82 -13.16 -3.08 -4.38
C TYR A 82 -14.35 -2.85 -3.44
N SER A 83 -14.55 -3.72 -2.43
CA SER A 83 -15.53 -3.50 -1.39
C SER A 83 -14.91 -2.76 -0.21
N ASP A 84 -15.71 -2.04 0.58
CA ASP A 84 -15.27 -1.47 1.86
C ASP A 84 -15.19 -2.54 2.98
N ARG A 85 -15.14 -3.81 2.64
CA ARG A 85 -15.00 -4.90 3.60
C ARG A 85 -13.58 -4.92 4.16
N ARG A 86 -13.38 -4.22 5.25
CA ARG A 86 -12.13 -3.90 5.91
C ARG A 86 -11.40 -5.07 6.55
N HIS A 87 -12.10 -6.17 6.73
CA HIS A 87 -11.60 -7.30 7.52
C HIS A 87 -10.54 -8.13 6.80
N PHE A 88 -10.39 -7.92 5.50
CA PHE A 88 -9.53 -8.75 4.68
C PHE A 88 -8.02 -8.56 4.95
N LEU A 89 -7.62 -7.37 5.39
CA LEU A 89 -6.20 -7.03 5.52
C LEU A 89 -5.75 -6.75 6.96
N CYS A 90 -6.69 -6.58 7.88
CA CYS A 90 -6.39 -6.21 9.26
C CYS A 90 -6.17 -7.46 10.12
N GLY A 91 -5.05 -8.14 9.96
CA GLY A 91 -4.64 -9.23 10.84
C GLY A 91 -3.21 -8.99 11.35
N LYS A 92 -2.93 -9.37 12.59
CA LYS A 92 -1.58 -9.29 13.17
C LYS A 92 -0.55 -10.10 12.38
N ASP A 93 -1.01 -11.07 11.58
CA ASP A 93 -0.18 -11.96 10.79
C ASP A 93 0.27 -11.35 9.44
N ASN A 94 -0.23 -10.16 9.10
CA ASN A 94 0.03 -9.48 7.83
C ASN A 94 0.69 -8.11 8.03
N VAL A 95 1.90 -8.10 8.60
CA VAL A 95 2.66 -6.86 8.77
C VAL A 95 3.34 -6.47 7.46
N CYS A 96 3.09 -5.25 6.98
CA CYS A 96 3.80 -4.71 5.83
C CYS A 96 5.27 -4.43 6.17
N LEU A 97 6.21 -5.03 5.43
CA LEU A 97 7.65 -4.86 5.66
C LEU A 97 8.28 -3.66 4.94
N LYS A 98 7.52 -2.94 4.11
CA LYS A 98 8.02 -1.77 3.38
C LYS A 98 8.72 -0.75 4.28
N PRO A 99 8.22 -0.39 5.49
CA PRO A 99 8.88 0.57 6.38
C PRO A 99 10.26 0.15 6.89
N TRP A 100 10.65 -1.11 6.73
CA TRP A 100 11.98 -1.59 7.08
C TRP A 100 12.91 -1.74 5.89
N ARG A 101 12.36 -1.81 4.65
CA ARG A 101 13.14 -2.21 3.48
C ARG A 101 13.20 -1.17 2.37
N VAL A 102 12.14 -0.37 2.21
CA VAL A 102 11.97 0.48 1.01
C VAL A 102 11.76 1.93 1.39
N PRO A 103 12.86 2.72 1.52
CA PRO A 103 12.75 4.17 1.64
C PRO A 103 12.34 4.79 0.31
N THR A 104 11.55 5.86 0.39
CA THR A 104 11.30 6.74 -0.75
C THR A 104 12.00 8.07 -0.49
N ILE A 105 12.82 8.53 -1.44
CA ILE A 105 13.49 9.82 -1.37
C ILE A 105 12.87 10.72 -2.44
N CYS A 106 12.25 11.80 -1.99
CA CYS A 106 11.61 12.77 -2.87
C CYS A 106 12.64 13.76 -3.47
N PRO A 107 12.35 14.41 -4.61
CA PRO A 107 13.27 15.38 -5.23
C PRO A 107 13.64 16.56 -4.33
N ASN A 108 12.77 16.96 -3.40
CA ASN A 108 13.02 18.00 -2.40
C ASN A 108 13.95 17.52 -1.27
N GLY A 109 14.30 16.24 -1.22
CA GLY A 109 15.16 15.61 -0.19
C GLY A 109 14.39 15.00 0.98
N ASP A 110 13.06 15.01 0.97
CA ASP A 110 12.27 14.34 1.99
C ASP A 110 12.40 12.83 1.87
N ILE A 111 12.47 12.17 3.02
CA ILE A 111 12.46 10.70 3.13
C ILE A 111 11.13 10.27 3.70
N SER A 112 10.52 9.27 3.06
CA SER A 112 9.33 8.60 3.57
C SER A 112 9.50 7.07 3.56
N ASN A 113 8.77 6.39 4.43
CA ASN A 113 8.70 4.93 4.51
C ASN A 113 7.38 4.37 3.98
N CYS A 114 6.37 5.22 3.88
CA CYS A 114 5.03 4.89 3.48
C CYS A 114 4.38 6.09 2.77
N SER A 115 3.31 5.87 2.04
CA SER A 115 2.60 6.93 1.34
C SER A 115 2.18 8.05 2.29
N GLY A 116 2.71 9.23 2.09
CA GLY A 116 2.35 10.44 2.81
C GLY A 116 3.03 10.69 4.15
N MET A 117 3.93 9.81 4.61
CA MET A 117 4.63 10.03 5.88
C MET A 117 6.05 10.52 5.66
N VAL A 118 6.32 11.78 5.92
CA VAL A 118 7.66 12.35 5.88
C VAL A 118 8.37 12.12 7.21
N LEU A 119 9.48 11.38 7.16
CA LEU A 119 10.33 11.08 8.32
C LEU A 119 11.31 12.19 8.63
N GLY A 120 11.85 12.82 7.61
CA GLY A 120 12.85 13.87 7.69
C GLY A 120 13.38 14.24 6.31
N ASN A 121 14.43 15.08 6.28
CA ASN A 121 15.00 15.55 5.03
C ASN A 121 16.52 15.36 5.02
N ILE A 122 17.05 14.73 3.95
CA ILE A 122 18.48 14.41 3.80
C ILE A 122 19.39 15.64 3.69
N LYS A 123 18.83 16.80 3.35
CA LYS A 123 19.58 18.08 3.36
C LYS A 123 19.84 18.60 4.78
N LYS A 124 19.10 18.07 5.79
CA LYS A 124 19.17 18.52 7.20
C LYS A 124 19.86 17.50 8.11
N GLN A 125 19.76 16.21 7.79
CA GLN A 125 20.34 15.13 8.60
C GLN A 125 20.72 13.95 7.72
N SER A 126 21.61 13.07 8.21
CA SER A 126 22.00 11.88 7.48
C SER A 126 20.83 10.90 7.31
N PHE A 127 20.86 10.15 6.20
CA PHE A 127 19.85 9.11 5.91
C PHE A 127 19.64 8.16 7.09
N TRP A 128 20.72 7.63 7.66
CA TRP A 128 20.62 6.65 8.74
C TRP A 128 20.01 7.22 10.03
N LYS A 129 20.27 8.50 10.32
CA LYS A 129 19.66 9.19 11.45
C LYS A 129 18.14 9.35 11.27
N ILE A 130 17.71 9.61 10.04
CA ILE A 130 16.27 9.71 9.71
C ILE A 130 15.63 8.32 9.75
N TRP A 131 16.26 7.34 9.05
CA TRP A 131 15.69 6.01 8.84
C TRP A 131 15.57 5.20 10.14
N ASN A 132 16.52 5.37 11.07
CA ASN A 132 16.50 4.72 12.38
C ASN A 132 16.04 5.67 13.50
N GLY A 133 15.51 6.84 13.14
CA GLY A 133 15.03 7.82 14.08
C GLY A 133 13.69 7.45 14.72
N GLU A 134 13.37 8.18 15.78
CA GLU A 134 12.18 7.97 16.61
C GLU A 134 10.88 7.91 15.78
N LYS A 135 10.71 8.80 14.80
CA LYS A 135 9.53 8.82 13.94
C LYS A 135 9.30 7.50 13.23
N ASN A 136 10.34 6.96 12.58
CA ASN A 136 10.21 5.71 11.84
C ASN A 136 10.02 4.52 12.79
N ASN A 137 10.68 4.52 13.92
CA ASN A 137 10.54 3.46 14.91
C ASN A 137 9.13 3.46 15.52
N SER A 138 8.60 4.61 15.92
CA SER A 138 7.20 4.72 16.40
C SER A 138 6.18 4.22 15.37
N PHE A 139 6.42 4.52 14.08
CA PHE A 139 5.57 4.00 13.01
C PHE A 139 5.67 2.48 12.87
N ARG A 140 6.88 1.93 12.91
CA ARG A 140 7.12 0.48 12.84
C ARG A 140 6.48 -0.26 14.02
N ASP A 141 6.65 0.27 15.23
CA ASP A 141 6.07 -0.30 16.45
C ASP A 141 4.55 -0.29 16.40
N SER A 142 3.97 0.81 15.92
CA SER A 142 2.52 0.91 15.71
C SER A 142 2.04 -0.11 14.66
N LEU A 143 2.80 -0.31 13.58
CA LEU A 143 2.46 -1.29 12.56
C LEU A 143 2.55 -2.73 13.09
N ILE A 144 3.56 -3.06 13.89
CA ILE A 144 3.67 -4.36 14.56
C ILE A 144 2.48 -4.60 15.48
N SER A 145 2.10 -3.58 16.26
CA SER A 145 1.01 -3.70 17.24
C SER A 145 -0.36 -3.87 16.61
N HIS A 146 -0.60 -3.28 15.44
CA HIS A 146 -1.91 -3.26 14.77
C HIS A 146 -1.99 -4.18 13.55
N GLY A 147 -0.84 -4.65 13.01
CA GLY A 147 -0.73 -5.46 11.79
C GLY A 147 -0.80 -4.59 10.52
N SER A 148 -1.87 -3.83 10.36
CA SER A 148 -2.08 -2.90 9.24
C SER A 148 -2.94 -1.71 9.67
N PHE A 149 -2.91 -0.68 8.87
CA PHE A 149 -3.71 0.53 9.10
C PHE A 149 -4.90 0.59 8.13
N PRO A 150 -5.95 1.38 8.42
CA PRO A 150 -7.10 1.49 7.53
C PRO A 150 -6.73 1.83 6.08
N PHE A 151 -5.75 2.71 5.86
CA PHE A 151 -5.28 3.08 4.52
C PHE A 151 -4.46 1.99 3.80
N CYS A 152 -4.03 0.94 4.49
CA CYS A 152 -3.35 -0.19 3.86
C CYS A 152 -4.27 -1.05 2.99
N THR A 153 -5.58 -0.92 3.15
CA THR A 153 -6.60 -1.78 2.50
C THR A 153 -6.46 -1.87 0.98
N ARG A 154 -5.97 -0.79 0.33
CA ARG A 154 -5.79 -0.74 -1.13
C ARG A 154 -4.38 -0.33 -1.53
N CYS A 155 -3.44 -0.50 -0.60
CA CYS A 155 -2.05 -0.22 -0.88
C CYS A 155 -1.41 -1.38 -1.64
N CYS A 156 -0.89 -1.11 -2.85
CA CYS A 156 -0.22 -2.14 -3.66
C CYS A 156 0.94 -2.79 -2.89
N SER A 157 1.71 -2.01 -2.14
CA SER A 157 2.84 -2.53 -1.36
C SER A 157 2.43 -3.48 -0.23
N PHE A 158 1.17 -3.48 0.17
CA PHE A 158 0.66 -4.44 1.15
C PHE A 158 0.48 -5.83 0.53
N TYR A 159 0.17 -5.89 -0.76
CA TYR A 159 -0.01 -7.13 -1.50
C TYR A 159 1.31 -7.68 -2.07
N GLU A 160 2.39 -6.91 -2.01
CA GLU A 160 3.71 -7.44 -2.30
C GLU A 160 4.09 -8.43 -1.20
N LYS A 161 4.05 -9.72 -1.51
CA LYS A 161 4.57 -10.77 -0.64
C LYS A 161 6.08 -10.64 -0.62
N TYR A 162 6.60 -9.84 0.29
CA TYR A 162 8.03 -9.84 0.54
C TYR A 162 8.41 -11.20 1.10
N ASP A 163 9.24 -11.92 0.37
CA ASP A 163 9.84 -13.15 0.87
C ASP A 163 10.64 -12.82 2.13
N LEU A 164 10.20 -13.35 3.27
CA LEU A 164 10.85 -13.17 4.55
C LEU A 164 12.25 -13.81 4.59
N SER A 165 12.59 -14.70 3.64
CA SER A 165 13.92 -15.31 3.52
C SER A 165 15.01 -14.33 3.10
N GLY A 166 14.68 -13.11 2.76
CA GLY A 166 15.64 -12.07 2.35
C GLY A 166 16.13 -12.18 0.92
N LYS A 167 15.66 -13.14 0.16
CA LYS A 167 15.92 -13.22 -1.28
C LYS A 167 14.96 -12.29 -1.99
N LEU A 168 15.44 -11.14 -2.43
CA LEU A 168 14.84 -10.40 -3.53
C LEU A 168 14.92 -11.33 -4.74
N ASN A 169 13.80 -11.93 -5.16
CA ASN A 169 13.71 -12.46 -6.50
C ASN A 169 13.71 -11.25 -7.44
N VAL A 170 14.87 -10.77 -7.75
CA VAL A 170 15.10 -9.93 -8.92
C VAL A 170 15.24 -10.95 -10.03
N ASP A 171 14.14 -11.32 -10.66
CA ASP A 171 14.22 -12.06 -11.92
C ASP A 171 14.96 -11.16 -12.91
N GLU A 172 16.11 -11.65 -13.36
CA GLU A 172 16.98 -11.07 -14.38
C GLU A 172 16.26 -10.84 -15.73
#